data_bd1179b122aaff8a950a0622493798d5
#
_entry.id   bd1179b122aaff8a950a0622493798d5
#
_cell.length_a   1.000
_cell.length_b   1.000
_cell.length_c   1.000
_cell.angle_alpha   90.00
_cell.angle_beta   90.00
_cell.angle_gamma   90.00
#
_symmetry.space_group_name_H-M   'P 1'
#
loop_
_entity.id
_entity.type
_entity.pdbx_description
1 polymer ?
#
loop_
_entity_poly.entity_id
_entity_poly.type
_entity_poly.pdbx_seq_one_letter_code
_entity_poly.pdbx_strand_id
1 'polypeptide(L)'
;MSAVIALVDDDRNILTSVSIALQAEGFATRVYSDGEAALKALTDNPPDLAVLDVKMPRLDGMELLRRLRERSALPVIFLTSKDEELDEALGLALGADDYVTKPFSIRLLTARVKAILRRSELRAAAEEQQAEAPAEERLVRGRLAMDPARHRVAWDGREVTLTVTEFLILEALAQRPGVVKSRNQLMDVAYQDDIYVDDRTIDSHIKRMRRKFRAVDPDFGAIETLYGVGYRFGEE
;
A
#
# COMPACT_ATOMS: atom_id res chain seq x y z
N MET A 1 -15.45 11.75 10.87
CA MET A 1 -15.84 12.16 9.49
C MET A 1 -15.86 10.92 8.61
N SER A 2 -16.71 10.88 7.56
CA SER A 2 -16.70 9.75 6.61
C SER A 2 -15.46 9.84 5.73
N ALA A 3 -14.71 8.74 5.56
CA ALA A 3 -13.55 8.72 4.70
C ALA A 3 -13.95 8.98 3.24
N VAL A 4 -13.11 9.72 2.52
CA VAL A 4 -13.33 10.15 1.13
C VAL A 4 -12.50 9.27 0.20
N ILE A 5 -13.15 8.61 -0.75
CA ILE A 5 -12.51 7.75 -1.73
C ILE A 5 -12.61 8.37 -3.13
N ALA A 6 -11.48 8.56 -3.79
CA ALA A 6 -11.47 8.94 -5.19
C ALA A 6 -11.55 7.71 -6.09
N LEU A 7 -12.43 7.73 -7.08
CA LEU A 7 -12.57 6.71 -8.11
C LEU A 7 -12.18 7.31 -9.45
N VAL A 8 -11.23 6.71 -10.14
CA VAL A 8 -10.71 7.18 -11.42
C VAL A 8 -10.75 6.03 -12.42
N ASP A 9 -11.64 6.09 -13.39
CA ASP A 9 -11.84 5.07 -14.43
C ASP A 9 -12.56 5.75 -15.62
N ASP A 10 -12.24 5.41 -16.85
CA ASP A 10 -12.94 5.97 -18.01
C ASP A 10 -14.30 5.30 -18.27
N ASP A 11 -14.55 4.11 -17.66
CA ASP A 11 -15.86 3.44 -17.70
C ASP A 11 -16.80 3.99 -16.62
N ARG A 12 -17.80 4.76 -17.07
CA ARG A 12 -18.82 5.35 -16.20
C ARG A 12 -19.68 4.30 -15.46
N ASN A 13 -19.83 3.09 -16.00
CA ASN A 13 -20.59 2.03 -15.34
C ASN A 13 -19.82 1.52 -14.12
N ILE A 14 -18.50 1.36 -14.23
CA ILE A 14 -17.64 1.00 -13.12
C ILE A 14 -17.68 2.10 -12.06
N LEU A 15 -17.47 3.36 -12.45
CA LEU A 15 -17.55 4.50 -11.53
C LEU A 15 -18.87 4.54 -10.76
N THR A 16 -20.00 4.38 -11.46
CA THR A 16 -21.34 4.41 -10.84
C THR A 16 -21.53 3.26 -9.88
N SER A 17 -21.25 2.03 -10.32
CA SER A 17 -21.48 0.81 -9.54
C SER A 17 -20.61 0.79 -8.27
N VAL A 18 -19.34 1.13 -8.40
CA VAL A 18 -18.40 1.18 -7.27
C VAL A 18 -18.74 2.32 -6.32
N SER A 19 -19.09 3.50 -6.86
CA SER A 19 -19.50 4.65 -6.03
C SER A 19 -20.71 4.34 -5.16
N ILE A 20 -21.78 3.77 -5.75
CA ILE A 20 -23.00 3.39 -5.02
C ILE A 20 -22.65 2.40 -3.91
N ALA A 21 -21.84 1.40 -4.19
CA ALA A 21 -21.49 0.38 -3.21
C ALA A 21 -20.65 0.95 -2.05
N LEU A 22 -19.69 1.82 -2.34
CA LEU A 22 -18.88 2.46 -1.30
C LEU A 22 -19.68 3.44 -0.45
N GLN A 23 -20.64 4.16 -1.08
CA GLN A 23 -21.56 5.04 -0.35
C GLN A 23 -22.50 4.25 0.57
N ALA A 24 -22.97 3.08 0.14
CA ALA A 24 -23.77 2.17 0.97
C ALA A 24 -23.00 1.68 2.21
N GLU A 25 -21.67 1.63 2.15
CA GLU A 25 -20.78 1.30 3.27
C GLU A 25 -20.36 2.52 4.11
N GLY A 26 -20.94 3.69 3.82
CA GLY A 26 -20.73 4.92 4.59
C GLY A 26 -19.56 5.78 4.14
N PHE A 27 -18.92 5.49 3.01
CA PHE A 27 -17.83 6.31 2.46
C PHE A 27 -18.36 7.47 1.62
N ALA A 28 -17.65 8.59 1.61
CA ALA A 28 -17.85 9.62 0.62
C ALA A 28 -17.04 9.29 -0.66
N THR A 29 -17.60 9.56 -1.85
CA THR A 29 -16.90 9.26 -3.10
C THR A 29 -16.74 10.51 -3.96
N ARG A 30 -15.59 10.62 -4.64
CA ARG A 30 -15.33 11.59 -5.71
C ARG A 30 -14.98 10.80 -6.97
N VAL A 31 -15.63 11.09 -8.08
CA VAL A 31 -15.45 10.33 -9.32
C VAL A 31 -14.80 11.19 -10.39
N TYR A 32 -13.87 10.61 -11.13
CA TYR A 32 -13.14 11.23 -12.23
C TYR A 32 -13.09 10.26 -13.39
N SER A 33 -13.43 10.74 -14.59
CA SER A 33 -13.40 9.94 -15.82
C SER A 33 -12.17 10.17 -16.68
N ASP A 34 -11.18 10.91 -16.17
CA ASP A 34 -9.89 11.10 -16.84
C ASP A 34 -8.76 11.36 -15.85
N GLY A 35 -7.55 10.92 -16.23
CA GLY A 35 -6.38 10.96 -15.36
C GLY A 35 -5.84 12.38 -15.10
N GLU A 36 -5.97 13.33 -16.01
CA GLU A 36 -5.45 14.70 -15.83
C GLU A 36 -6.28 15.47 -14.80
N ALA A 37 -7.61 15.40 -14.93
CA ALA A 37 -8.52 16.00 -13.96
C ALA A 37 -8.35 15.34 -12.57
N ALA A 38 -8.18 14.02 -12.54
CA ALA A 38 -7.91 13.28 -11.32
C ALA A 38 -6.59 13.73 -10.67
N LEU A 39 -5.48 13.76 -11.40
CA LEU A 39 -4.17 14.15 -10.88
C LEU A 39 -4.21 15.51 -10.20
N LYS A 40 -4.83 16.50 -10.87
CA LYS A 40 -5.00 17.84 -10.28
C LYS A 40 -5.81 17.79 -9.00
N ALA A 41 -6.96 17.13 -9.01
CA ALA A 41 -7.85 17.07 -7.85
C ALA A 41 -7.22 16.30 -6.67
N LEU A 42 -6.52 15.20 -6.92
CA LEU A 42 -5.82 14.41 -5.90
C LEU A 42 -4.64 15.17 -5.29
N THR A 43 -4.03 16.08 -6.04
CA THR A 43 -2.93 16.93 -5.54
C THR A 43 -3.45 18.10 -4.72
N ASP A 44 -4.47 18.82 -5.23
CA ASP A 44 -5.00 20.03 -4.61
C ASP A 44 -5.84 19.74 -3.35
N ASN A 45 -6.57 18.62 -3.35
CA ASN A 45 -7.43 18.20 -2.24
C ASN A 45 -7.40 16.67 -2.12
N PRO A 46 -6.37 16.10 -1.47
CA PRO A 46 -6.18 14.67 -1.39
C PRO A 46 -7.35 13.99 -0.65
N PRO A 47 -7.85 12.84 -1.17
CA PRO A 47 -8.77 11.96 -0.46
C PRO A 47 -8.02 11.08 0.54
N ASP A 48 -8.74 10.21 1.25
CA ASP A 48 -8.13 9.23 2.15
C ASP A 48 -7.60 8.00 1.41
N LEU A 49 -8.15 7.70 0.22
CA LEU A 49 -7.71 6.62 -0.67
C LEU A 49 -8.13 6.92 -2.11
N ALA A 50 -7.33 6.47 -3.08
CA ALA A 50 -7.70 6.49 -4.49
C ALA A 50 -7.78 5.07 -5.08
N VAL A 51 -8.82 4.81 -5.88
CA VAL A 51 -8.96 3.63 -6.73
C VAL A 51 -8.77 4.09 -8.16
N LEU A 52 -7.74 3.60 -8.83
CA LEU A 52 -7.32 4.04 -10.17
C LEU A 52 -7.42 2.90 -11.16
N ASP A 53 -8.08 3.11 -12.29
CA ASP A 53 -7.91 2.22 -13.43
C ASP A 53 -6.53 2.38 -14.02
N VAL A 54 -5.91 1.26 -14.42
CA VAL A 54 -4.60 1.28 -15.09
C VAL A 54 -4.73 1.86 -16.48
N LYS A 55 -5.71 1.42 -17.25
CA LYS A 55 -5.87 1.80 -18.65
C LYS A 55 -6.88 2.92 -18.83
N MET A 56 -6.40 4.12 -18.94
CA MET A 56 -7.22 5.28 -19.28
C MET A 56 -6.62 6.05 -20.45
N PRO A 57 -7.46 6.70 -21.27
CA PRO A 57 -6.97 7.53 -22.37
C PRO A 57 -6.21 8.77 -21.84
N ARG A 58 -5.23 9.26 -22.60
CA ARG A 58 -4.39 10.46 -22.35
C ARG A 58 -3.39 10.25 -21.21
N LEU A 59 -3.82 10.21 -19.97
CA LEU A 59 -3.01 9.95 -18.81
C LEU A 59 -3.47 8.64 -18.16
N ASP A 60 -2.70 7.57 -18.31
CA ASP A 60 -2.99 6.28 -17.69
C ASP A 60 -2.76 6.30 -16.18
N GLY A 61 -3.32 5.29 -15.48
CA GLY A 61 -3.24 5.23 -14.02
C GLY A 61 -1.82 5.05 -13.49
N MET A 62 -0.94 4.43 -14.25
CA MET A 62 0.46 4.21 -13.88
C MET A 62 1.24 5.52 -13.86
N GLU A 63 1.13 6.29 -14.93
CA GLU A 63 1.77 7.61 -15.03
C GLU A 63 1.15 8.61 -14.04
N LEU A 64 -0.19 8.52 -13.81
CA LEU A 64 -0.85 9.28 -12.77
C LEU A 64 -0.25 8.98 -11.40
N LEU A 65 -0.12 7.69 -11.03
CA LEU A 65 0.47 7.29 -9.76
C LEU A 65 1.93 7.74 -9.66
N ARG A 66 2.72 7.59 -10.72
CA ARG A 66 4.12 8.03 -10.74
C ARG A 66 4.24 9.51 -10.38
N ARG A 67 3.45 10.39 -11.01
CA ARG A 67 3.43 11.84 -10.73
C ARG A 67 2.90 12.13 -9.32
N LEU A 68 1.88 11.41 -8.88
CA LEU A 68 1.33 11.58 -7.54
C LEU A 68 2.37 11.25 -6.46
N ARG A 69 3.19 10.20 -6.66
CA ARG A 69 4.24 9.76 -5.73
C ARG A 69 5.40 10.74 -5.58
N GLU A 70 5.53 11.72 -6.47
CA GLU A 70 6.51 12.80 -6.29
C GLU A 70 6.18 13.70 -5.10
N ARG A 71 4.90 13.74 -4.66
CA ARG A 71 4.40 14.70 -3.67
C ARG A 71 3.48 14.09 -2.61
N SER A 72 3.03 12.85 -2.79
CA SER A 72 1.99 12.26 -1.92
C SER A 72 2.22 10.77 -1.67
N ALA A 73 1.99 10.35 -0.42
CA ALA A 73 1.92 8.96 -0.01
C ALA A 73 0.46 8.44 0.05
N LEU A 74 -0.48 9.10 -0.64
CA LEU A 74 -1.88 8.72 -0.70
C LEU A 74 -2.02 7.23 -1.01
N PRO A 75 -2.79 6.46 -0.22
CA PRO A 75 -3.06 5.06 -0.52
C PRO A 75 -3.76 4.88 -1.87
N VAL A 76 -3.27 3.94 -2.67
CA VAL A 76 -3.78 3.68 -4.03
C VAL A 76 -4.02 2.20 -4.24
N ILE A 77 -5.24 1.87 -4.72
CA ILE A 77 -5.60 0.55 -5.26
C ILE A 77 -5.71 0.68 -6.77
N PHE A 78 -5.05 -0.21 -7.53
CA PHE A 78 -5.26 -0.30 -8.97
C PHE A 78 -6.40 -1.24 -9.34
N LEU A 79 -7.17 -0.86 -10.35
CA LEU A 79 -8.02 -1.78 -11.13
C LEU A 79 -7.27 -2.14 -12.40
N THR A 80 -7.08 -3.42 -12.69
CA THR A 80 -6.29 -3.89 -13.83
C THR A 80 -6.99 -5.03 -14.57
N SER A 81 -6.69 -5.21 -15.87
CA SER A 81 -7.20 -6.33 -16.66
C SER A 81 -6.38 -7.60 -16.41
N LYS A 82 -7.02 -8.77 -16.49
CA LYS A 82 -6.43 -10.08 -16.18
C LYS A 82 -5.22 -10.46 -17.07
N ASP A 83 -5.10 -9.84 -18.25
CA ASP A 83 -4.10 -10.20 -19.26
C ASP A 83 -2.74 -9.49 -19.04
N GLU A 84 -2.56 -8.80 -17.91
CA GLU A 84 -1.44 -7.90 -17.68
C GLU A 84 -0.73 -8.19 -16.36
N GLU A 85 -0.24 -9.43 -16.19
CA GLU A 85 0.67 -9.77 -15.08
C GLU A 85 1.89 -8.82 -14.98
N LEU A 86 2.27 -8.20 -16.12
CA LEU A 86 3.33 -7.21 -16.16
C LEU A 86 2.89 -5.89 -15.50
N ASP A 87 1.64 -5.48 -15.67
CA ASP A 87 1.12 -4.22 -15.14
C ASP A 87 0.90 -4.29 -13.63
N GLU A 88 0.53 -5.46 -13.10
CA GLU A 88 0.45 -5.69 -11.66
C GLU A 88 1.81 -5.52 -10.99
N ALA A 89 2.84 -6.16 -11.53
CA ALA A 89 4.20 -6.05 -11.03
C ALA A 89 4.75 -4.63 -11.18
N LEU A 90 4.41 -3.93 -12.28
CA LEU A 90 4.79 -2.54 -12.51
C LEU A 90 4.03 -1.56 -11.61
N GLY A 91 2.72 -1.73 -11.45
CA GLY A 91 1.90 -0.88 -10.60
C GLY A 91 2.31 -0.93 -9.13
N LEU A 92 2.56 -2.13 -8.62
CA LEU A 92 3.16 -2.31 -7.30
C LEU A 92 4.58 -1.76 -7.24
N ALA A 93 5.36 -1.86 -8.31
CA ALA A 93 6.70 -1.27 -8.41
C ALA A 93 6.69 0.27 -8.39
N LEU A 94 5.61 0.91 -8.83
CA LEU A 94 5.39 2.35 -8.79
C LEU A 94 4.88 2.86 -7.44
N GLY A 95 4.47 1.98 -6.53
CA GLY A 95 4.05 2.36 -5.19
C GLY A 95 2.55 2.27 -4.92
N ALA A 96 1.78 1.52 -5.69
CA ALA A 96 0.42 1.15 -5.32
C ALA A 96 0.42 0.30 -4.04
N ASP A 97 -0.61 0.46 -3.22
CA ASP A 97 -0.77 -0.30 -1.99
C ASP A 97 -1.41 -1.67 -2.25
N ASP A 98 -2.25 -1.75 -3.27
CA ASP A 98 -2.90 -2.98 -3.69
C ASP A 98 -3.38 -2.90 -5.15
N TYR A 99 -3.87 -4.03 -5.69
CA TYR A 99 -4.52 -4.11 -7.00
C TYR A 99 -5.70 -5.06 -6.98
N VAL A 100 -6.65 -4.86 -7.89
CA VAL A 100 -7.83 -5.70 -8.08
C VAL A 100 -8.02 -5.96 -9.57
N THR A 101 -8.01 -7.23 -9.97
CA THR A 101 -8.15 -7.61 -11.38
C THR A 101 -9.60 -7.56 -11.86
N LYS A 102 -9.84 -6.96 -13.02
CA LYS A 102 -11.14 -6.97 -13.73
C LYS A 102 -11.35 -8.33 -14.44
N PRO A 103 -12.54 -8.97 -14.41
CA PRO A 103 -13.73 -8.53 -13.67
C PRO A 103 -13.60 -8.82 -12.17
N PHE A 104 -13.99 -7.89 -11.32
CA PHE A 104 -13.88 -8.01 -9.88
C PHE A 104 -15.24 -8.05 -9.18
N SER A 105 -15.25 -8.61 -7.99
CA SER A 105 -16.38 -8.48 -7.07
C SER A 105 -16.30 -7.12 -6.36
N ILE A 106 -17.39 -6.36 -6.38
CA ILE A 106 -17.50 -5.10 -5.63
C ILE A 106 -17.23 -5.34 -4.13
N ARG A 107 -17.70 -6.47 -3.60
CA ARG A 107 -17.44 -6.87 -2.21
C ARG A 107 -15.95 -7.00 -1.91
N LEU A 108 -15.17 -7.58 -2.84
CA LEU A 108 -13.72 -7.71 -2.72
C LEU A 108 -13.04 -6.33 -2.69
N LEU A 109 -13.40 -5.45 -3.64
CA LEU A 109 -12.85 -4.09 -3.67
C LEU A 109 -13.17 -3.32 -2.40
N THR A 110 -14.42 -3.38 -1.92
CA THR A 110 -14.85 -2.74 -0.67
C THR A 110 -14.07 -3.25 0.54
N ALA A 111 -13.84 -4.56 0.63
CA ALA A 111 -13.05 -5.16 1.71
C ALA A 111 -11.59 -4.64 1.70
N ARG A 112 -10.97 -4.51 0.53
CA ARG A 112 -9.61 -3.96 0.37
C ARG A 112 -9.54 -2.48 0.75
N VAL A 113 -10.51 -1.68 0.31
CA VAL A 113 -10.64 -0.28 0.70
C VAL A 113 -10.70 -0.14 2.22
N LYS A 114 -11.61 -0.90 2.88
CA LYS A 114 -11.73 -0.91 4.34
C LYS A 114 -10.43 -1.30 5.03
N ALA A 115 -9.75 -2.32 4.54
CA ALA A 115 -8.49 -2.78 5.12
C ALA A 115 -7.39 -1.71 5.07
N ILE A 116 -7.24 -1.01 3.95
CA ILE A 116 -6.23 0.05 3.81
C ILE A 116 -6.59 1.26 4.65
N LEU A 117 -7.86 1.72 4.65
CA LEU A 117 -8.31 2.87 5.43
C LEU A 117 -8.18 2.63 6.93
N ARG A 118 -8.58 1.45 7.44
CA ARG A 118 -8.42 1.11 8.86
C ARG A 118 -6.97 1.22 9.32
N ARG A 119 -6.02 0.83 8.48
CA ARG A 119 -4.58 0.96 8.78
C ARG A 119 -4.13 2.41 8.82
N SER A 120 -4.65 3.24 7.90
CA SER A 120 -4.37 4.68 7.89
C SER A 120 -4.95 5.37 9.11
N GLU A 121 -6.16 4.98 9.56
CA GLU A 121 -6.80 5.51 10.76
C GLU A 121 -6.08 5.10 12.05
N LEU A 122 -5.65 3.83 12.16
CA LEU A 122 -4.85 3.35 13.28
C LEU A 122 -3.53 4.11 13.39
N ARG A 123 -2.93 4.43 12.24
CA ARG A 123 -1.74 5.28 12.15
C ARG A 123 -2.03 6.69 12.66
N ALA A 124 -3.07 7.35 12.16
CA ALA A 124 -3.42 8.70 12.57
C ALA A 124 -3.78 8.78 14.06
N ALA A 125 -4.55 7.80 14.57
CA ALA A 125 -4.88 7.73 15.99
C ALA A 125 -3.65 7.51 16.88
N ALA A 126 -2.69 6.71 16.42
CA ALA A 126 -1.42 6.52 17.10
C ALA A 126 -0.56 7.81 17.07
N GLU A 127 -0.58 8.55 15.97
CA GLU A 127 0.10 9.86 15.86
C GLU A 127 -0.50 10.91 16.82
N GLU A 128 -1.82 10.94 17.00
CA GLU A 128 -2.52 11.86 17.90
C GLU A 128 -2.31 11.52 19.40
N GLN A 129 -2.32 10.23 19.75
CA GLN A 129 -2.14 9.79 21.16
C GLN A 129 -0.68 9.91 21.64
N GLN A 130 0.28 10.04 20.75
CA GLN A 130 1.71 10.01 21.10
C GLN A 130 2.44 11.35 21.06
N ALA A 131 1.72 12.45 20.96
CA ALA A 131 2.33 13.75 21.29
C ALA A 131 2.89 13.80 22.74
N GLU A 132 2.52 12.83 23.61
CA GLU A 132 2.89 12.76 25.03
C GLU A 132 3.51 11.41 25.49
N ALA A 133 3.75 10.41 24.60
CA ALA A 133 4.23 9.09 25.03
C ALA A 133 5.77 8.95 24.94
N PRO A 134 6.40 8.22 25.90
CA PRO A 134 7.84 8.03 25.93
C PRO A 134 8.34 7.15 24.78
N ALA A 135 9.65 7.24 24.49
CA ALA A 135 10.37 6.58 23.40
C ALA A 135 10.42 5.03 23.47
N GLU A 136 9.54 4.36 24.23
CA GLU A 136 9.68 2.96 24.63
C GLU A 136 9.13 1.92 23.63
N GLU A 137 8.44 2.31 22.56
CA GLU A 137 7.90 1.34 21.58
C GLU A 137 8.63 1.30 20.23
N ARG A 138 9.85 1.83 20.17
CA ARG A 138 10.65 1.73 18.94
C ARG A 138 11.22 0.31 18.77
N LEU A 139 10.90 -0.31 17.64
CA LEU A 139 11.54 -1.56 17.25
C LEU A 139 12.91 -1.28 16.65
N VAL A 140 13.99 -1.58 17.39
CA VAL A 140 15.35 -1.43 16.88
C VAL A 140 15.95 -2.83 16.64
N ARG A 141 16.47 -3.05 15.45
CA ARG A 141 17.15 -4.30 15.04
C ARG A 141 18.41 -3.94 14.23
N GLY A 142 19.54 -4.00 14.86
CA GLY A 142 20.80 -3.56 14.25
C GLY A 142 20.67 -2.13 13.69
N ARG A 143 20.81 -2.00 12.38
CA ARG A 143 20.72 -0.73 11.65
C ARG A 143 19.27 -0.27 11.35
N LEU A 144 18.27 -1.15 11.55
CA LEU A 144 16.87 -0.85 11.38
C LEU A 144 16.31 -0.18 12.64
N ALA A 145 15.67 0.96 12.48
CA ALA A 145 14.82 1.57 13.49
C ALA A 145 13.42 1.78 12.89
N MET A 146 12.42 1.24 13.57
CA MET A 146 11.01 1.43 13.21
C MET A 146 10.29 2.12 14.37
N ASP A 147 9.44 3.05 14.04
CA ASP A 147 8.51 3.70 14.95
C ASP A 147 7.09 3.34 14.49
N PRO A 148 6.48 2.28 15.06
CA PRO A 148 5.15 1.82 14.65
C PRO A 148 4.09 2.90 14.79
N ALA A 149 4.20 3.69 15.82
CA ALA A 149 3.28 4.75 16.12
C ALA A 149 3.28 5.88 15.08
N ARG A 150 4.48 6.23 14.57
CA ARG A 150 4.62 7.26 13.55
C ARG A 150 4.78 6.69 12.14
N HIS A 151 4.69 5.36 12.01
CA HIS A 151 4.91 4.65 10.74
C HIS A 151 6.23 5.05 10.05
N ARG A 152 7.23 5.39 10.85
CA ARG A 152 8.53 5.80 10.36
C ARG A 152 9.50 4.65 10.38
N VAL A 153 10.30 4.58 9.34
CA VAL A 153 11.38 3.61 9.20
C VAL A 153 12.67 4.35 8.91
N ALA A 154 13.70 3.99 9.61
CA ALA A 154 15.05 4.47 9.32
C ALA A 154 16.00 3.28 9.21
N TRP A 155 16.95 3.38 8.30
CA TRP A 155 18.06 2.49 8.14
C TRP A 155 19.37 3.26 8.36
N ASP A 156 20.09 2.89 9.39
CA ASP A 156 21.32 3.60 9.78
C ASP A 156 21.08 5.13 9.99
N GLY A 157 19.97 5.46 10.65
CA GLY A 157 19.55 6.84 10.91
C GLY A 157 18.99 7.60 9.71
N ARG A 158 18.98 7.03 8.50
CA ARG A 158 18.41 7.64 7.28
C ARG A 158 17.01 7.14 7.03
N GLU A 159 16.08 8.04 6.79
CA GLU A 159 14.66 7.72 6.59
C GLU A 159 14.43 6.90 5.32
N VAL A 160 13.58 5.86 5.42
CA VAL A 160 13.10 5.04 4.30
C VAL A 160 11.58 5.13 4.24
N THR A 161 11.06 5.77 3.20
CA THR A 161 9.61 5.95 3.04
C THR A 161 8.95 4.67 2.53
N LEU A 162 8.14 4.03 3.38
CA LEU A 162 7.38 2.84 3.03
C LEU A 162 5.88 3.16 2.91
N THR A 163 5.16 2.38 2.07
CA THR A 163 3.69 2.37 2.11
C THR A 163 3.22 1.64 3.37
N VAL A 164 1.94 1.79 3.71
CA VAL A 164 1.36 1.14 4.90
C VAL A 164 1.55 -0.37 4.86
N THR A 165 1.27 -1.00 3.71
CA THR A 165 1.43 -2.45 3.52
C THR A 165 2.88 -2.89 3.64
N GLU A 166 3.83 -2.15 3.05
CA GLU A 166 5.26 -2.43 3.17
C GLU A 166 5.76 -2.31 4.62
N PHE A 167 5.26 -1.30 5.35
CA PHE A 167 5.60 -1.13 6.75
C PHE A 167 5.15 -2.34 7.59
N LEU A 168 3.91 -2.80 7.44
CA LEU A 168 3.37 -3.94 8.17
C LEU A 168 4.13 -5.25 7.87
N ILE A 169 4.47 -5.47 6.59
CA ILE A 169 5.29 -6.62 6.20
C ILE A 169 6.67 -6.54 6.85
N LEU A 170 7.33 -5.38 6.81
CA LEU A 170 8.64 -5.18 7.44
C LEU A 170 8.58 -5.37 8.95
N GLU A 171 7.59 -4.79 9.60
CA GLU A 171 7.37 -4.92 11.04
C GLU A 171 7.20 -6.40 11.42
N ALA A 172 6.34 -7.13 10.72
CA ALA A 172 6.13 -8.55 10.96
C ALA A 172 7.41 -9.38 10.82
N LEU A 173 8.29 -9.04 9.88
CA LEU A 173 9.58 -9.70 9.72
C LEU A 173 10.56 -9.31 10.82
N ALA A 174 10.63 -8.02 11.18
CA ALA A 174 11.58 -7.47 12.13
C ALA A 174 11.20 -7.72 13.60
N GLN A 175 9.94 -8.04 13.91
CA GLN A 175 9.53 -8.43 15.26
C GLN A 175 10.30 -9.64 15.79
N ARG A 176 10.60 -10.61 14.91
CA ARG A 176 11.35 -11.83 15.24
C ARG A 176 12.41 -12.11 14.18
N PRO A 177 13.59 -11.44 14.26
CA PRO A 177 14.69 -11.70 13.34
C PRO A 177 15.05 -13.19 13.32
N GLY A 178 15.53 -13.69 12.18
CA GLY A 178 15.85 -15.10 11.96
C GLY A 178 14.63 -16.00 11.70
N VAL A 179 13.44 -15.63 12.17
CA VAL A 179 12.22 -16.43 11.98
C VAL A 179 11.65 -16.22 10.59
N VAL A 180 11.47 -17.33 9.86
CA VAL A 180 10.87 -17.32 8.52
C VAL A 180 9.36 -17.17 8.62
N LYS A 181 8.81 -16.24 7.85
CA LYS A 181 7.37 -16.12 7.63
C LYS A 181 7.02 -16.53 6.20
N SER A 182 6.01 -17.39 6.08
CA SER A 182 5.48 -17.79 4.78
C SER A 182 4.78 -16.61 4.09
N ARG A 183 4.57 -16.73 2.77
CA ARG A 183 3.79 -15.73 2.02
C ARG A 183 2.40 -15.55 2.61
N ASN A 184 1.71 -16.64 2.95
CA ASN A 184 0.38 -16.58 3.57
C ASN A 184 0.40 -15.82 4.89
N GLN A 185 1.35 -16.11 5.79
CA GLN A 185 1.49 -15.36 7.04
C GLN A 185 1.76 -13.87 6.83
N LEU A 186 2.52 -13.51 5.80
CA LEU A 186 2.72 -12.10 5.46
C LEU A 186 1.49 -11.48 4.80
N MET A 187 0.71 -12.27 4.06
CA MET A 187 -0.60 -11.86 3.54
C MET A 187 -1.59 -11.57 4.67
N ASP A 188 -1.70 -12.48 5.64
CA ASP A 188 -2.59 -12.31 6.79
C ASP A 188 -2.27 -11.01 7.55
N VAL A 189 -0.98 -10.71 7.76
CA VAL A 189 -0.53 -9.44 8.37
C VAL A 189 -0.82 -8.24 7.47
N ALA A 190 -0.54 -8.37 6.18
CA ALA A 190 -0.69 -7.29 5.21
C ALA A 190 -2.17 -7.00 4.90
N TYR A 191 -3.05 -7.99 4.94
CA TYR A 191 -4.42 -7.86 4.43
C TYR A 191 -5.51 -8.36 5.41
N GLN A 192 -5.16 -8.95 6.54
CA GLN A 192 -6.04 -9.57 7.57
C GLN A 192 -7.12 -10.51 6.99
N ASP A 193 -7.39 -11.58 7.65
CA ASP A 193 -8.07 -12.87 7.34
C ASP A 193 -9.22 -12.96 6.31
N ASP A 194 -9.73 -11.86 5.75
CA ASP A 194 -10.95 -11.88 4.92
C ASP A 194 -10.71 -11.75 3.39
N ILE A 195 -9.45 -11.69 2.93
CA ILE A 195 -9.18 -11.33 1.53
C ILE A 195 -8.29 -12.38 0.85
N TYR A 196 -8.84 -13.07 -0.13
CA TYR A 196 -8.06 -13.94 -1.03
C TYR A 196 -7.22 -13.07 -1.98
N VAL A 197 -5.93 -12.92 -1.70
CA VAL A 197 -4.95 -12.19 -2.52
C VAL A 197 -3.93 -13.21 -3.05
N ASP A 198 -3.43 -13.01 -4.28
CA ASP A 198 -2.40 -13.87 -4.86
C ASP A 198 -1.07 -13.75 -4.10
N ASP A 199 -0.41 -14.87 -3.81
CA ASP A 199 0.88 -14.97 -3.12
C ASP A 199 1.97 -14.09 -3.75
N ARG A 200 1.90 -13.84 -5.06
CA ARG A 200 2.84 -13.00 -5.82
C ARG A 200 2.85 -11.54 -5.39
N THR A 201 1.77 -11.07 -4.76
CA THR A 201 1.67 -9.70 -4.22
C THR A 201 2.74 -9.45 -3.17
N ILE A 202 3.01 -10.41 -2.28
CA ILE A 202 4.06 -10.29 -1.27
C ILE A 202 5.44 -10.17 -1.90
N ASP A 203 5.74 -10.96 -2.93
CA ASP A 203 7.03 -10.90 -3.63
C ASP A 203 7.29 -9.51 -4.22
N SER A 204 6.25 -8.87 -4.74
CA SER A 204 6.30 -7.51 -5.28
C SER A 204 6.56 -6.47 -4.20
N HIS A 205 5.90 -6.57 -3.04
CA HIS A 205 6.17 -5.70 -1.89
C HIS A 205 7.60 -5.87 -1.38
N ILE A 206 8.09 -7.10 -1.23
CA ILE A 206 9.46 -7.39 -0.81
C ILE A 206 10.48 -6.80 -1.79
N LYS A 207 10.29 -6.99 -3.11
CA LYS A 207 11.16 -6.43 -4.15
C LYS A 207 11.23 -4.91 -4.05
N ARG A 208 10.10 -4.26 -3.82
CA ARG A 208 10.00 -2.81 -3.70
C ARG A 208 10.66 -2.29 -2.43
N MET A 209 10.42 -2.92 -1.28
CA MET A 209 11.09 -2.59 -0.03
C MET A 209 12.61 -2.67 -0.19
N ARG A 210 13.15 -3.79 -0.72
CA ARG A 210 14.58 -3.94 -0.98
C ARG A 210 15.13 -2.81 -1.85
N ARG A 211 14.39 -2.39 -2.89
CA ARG A 211 14.79 -1.25 -3.74
C ARG A 211 14.85 0.06 -2.96
N LYS A 212 13.87 0.33 -2.10
CA LYS A 212 13.83 1.54 -1.27
C LYS A 212 14.99 1.58 -0.27
N PHE A 213 15.27 0.46 0.38
CA PHE A 213 16.41 0.34 1.28
C PHE A 213 17.75 0.48 0.54
N ARG A 214 17.89 -0.13 -0.65
CA ARG A 214 19.11 0.00 -1.47
C ARG A 214 19.33 1.40 -2.02
N ALA A 215 18.35 2.22 -2.13
CA ALA A 215 18.50 3.63 -2.46
C ALA A 215 19.21 4.41 -1.33
N VAL A 216 19.10 3.93 -0.09
CA VAL A 216 19.74 4.50 1.11
C VAL A 216 21.08 3.79 1.42
N ASP A 217 21.12 2.47 1.23
CA ASP A 217 22.29 1.62 1.46
C ASP A 217 22.38 0.56 0.36
N PRO A 218 23.28 0.72 -0.64
CA PRO A 218 23.42 -0.21 -1.76
C PRO A 218 23.66 -1.67 -1.34
N ASP A 219 24.28 -1.89 -0.18
CA ASP A 219 24.60 -3.22 0.34
C ASP A 219 23.47 -3.84 1.17
N PHE A 220 22.30 -3.21 1.24
CA PHE A 220 21.16 -3.72 1.99
C PHE A 220 20.79 -5.15 1.60
N GLY A 221 20.87 -6.06 2.57
CA GLY A 221 20.58 -7.50 2.44
C GLY A 221 19.73 -8.08 3.56
N ALA A 222 19.32 -7.26 4.55
CA ALA A 222 18.64 -7.73 5.76
C ALA A 222 17.30 -8.45 5.55
N ILE A 223 16.59 -8.22 4.44
CA ILE A 223 15.42 -9.02 4.09
C ILE A 223 15.89 -10.18 3.20
N GLU A 224 15.85 -11.39 3.72
CA GLU A 224 16.30 -12.60 3.04
C GLU A 224 15.13 -13.39 2.42
N THR A 225 15.41 -14.07 1.30
CA THR A 225 14.45 -15.01 0.68
C THR A 225 14.88 -16.43 0.98
N LEU A 226 13.96 -17.23 1.53
CA LEU A 226 14.12 -18.67 1.62
C LEU A 226 13.24 -19.31 0.53
N TYR A 227 13.88 -19.77 -0.52
CA TYR A 227 13.19 -20.32 -1.68
C TYR A 227 12.24 -21.46 -1.28
N GLY A 228 11.00 -21.40 -1.78
CA GLY A 228 9.95 -22.36 -1.47
C GLY A 228 9.32 -22.23 -0.07
N VAL A 229 9.86 -21.37 0.82
CA VAL A 229 9.39 -21.23 2.22
C VAL A 229 8.80 -19.83 2.46
N GLY A 230 9.57 -18.76 2.21
CA GLY A 230 9.12 -17.41 2.49
C GLY A 230 10.26 -16.41 2.68
N TYR A 231 10.08 -15.50 3.64
CA TYR A 231 10.99 -14.40 3.90
C TYR A 231 11.33 -14.29 5.39
N ARG A 232 12.49 -13.75 5.71
CA ARG A 232 12.86 -13.38 7.07
C ARG A 232 13.66 -12.08 7.10
N PHE A 233 13.71 -11.44 8.24
CA PHE A 233 14.70 -10.41 8.56
C PHE A 233 15.94 -11.09 9.13
N GLY A 234 17.13 -10.77 8.62
CA GLY A 234 18.39 -11.35 9.07
C GLY A 234 18.67 -11.03 10.54
N GLU A 235 19.38 -11.90 11.20
CA GLU A 235 20.03 -11.64 12.49
C GLU A 235 21.36 -10.95 12.22
N GLU A 236 21.47 -9.67 12.58
CA GLU A 236 22.77 -8.96 12.65
C GLU A 236 23.31 -8.99 14.07
#